data_34cda0ccba0db0ededa8409f0200dbc6
#
_entry.id   34cda0ccba0db0ededa8409f0200dbc6
#
_cell.length_a   1.000
_cell.length_b   1.000
_cell.length_c   1.000
_cell.angle_alpha   90.00
_cell.angle_beta   90.00
_cell.angle_gamma   90.00
#
_symmetry.space_group_name_H-M   'P 1'
#
loop_
_entity.id
_entity.type
_entity.pdbx_description
1 polymer ?
#
loop_
_entity_poly.entity_id
_entity_poly.type
_entity_poly.pdbx_seq_one_letter_code
_entity_poly.pdbx_strand_id
1 'polypeptide(L)'
;MTAVEPKPTTPECVERDERVDAPVVSEISAPPVTRRRRETTWVLAGLAFLVGAVIVGASIGPAGPPGWRVPLALLDHLPLISIDSGVSDAEWNIVWQIRMPRVVLGGLVGAMLSVAGASYQGVFRNPLVDPYLLGAAAGGGLGATLVLTTGRDVTAGWPVDPVQFVAFAFALGTVAVTYSVGASFGAKRNGATLVLAGVAVVSFATAIQTFLLQRNLDVVREVFQWILGRLSGATWSDVVTVTPYVVVSVVVLMLHRRHLDVFRVGDDEATTLGVSVQRTRLIIVAAATLGTAAVVSVSGLIGFVGLVVPHVVRLMVGASYRLLIPLSLLFGGGFLILADVAGRQLMSPAETPIGVVTAFVGAPFFIYLLRTRKVV
;
A
#
# COMPACT_ATOMS: atom_id res chain seq x y z
N MET A 1 31.92 33.82 -77.99
CA MET A 1 31.31 32.96 -76.98
C MET A 1 31.25 33.77 -75.67
N THR A 2 30.17 34.50 -75.48
CA THR A 2 29.94 35.48 -74.49
C THR A 2 29.16 34.84 -73.34
N ALA A 3 29.75 34.80 -72.14
CA ALA A 3 29.11 34.35 -70.93
C ALA A 3 28.13 35.45 -70.46
N VAL A 4 26.87 35.06 -70.19
CA VAL A 4 25.85 35.88 -69.61
C VAL A 4 25.82 35.66 -68.10
N GLU A 5 26.16 36.69 -67.30
CA GLU A 5 25.98 36.70 -65.87
C GLU A 5 24.48 36.83 -65.49
N PRO A 6 23.97 36.10 -64.53
CA PRO A 6 22.64 36.32 -64.00
C PRO A 6 22.62 37.43 -62.95
N LYS A 7 21.70 38.34 -63.10
CA LYS A 7 21.36 39.48 -62.24
C LYS A 7 20.83 39.01 -60.84
N PRO A 8 21.25 39.61 -59.71
CA PRO A 8 20.74 39.24 -58.41
C PRO A 8 19.32 39.76 -58.24
N THR A 9 18.39 38.87 -57.90
CA THR A 9 17.03 39.18 -57.45
C THR A 9 17.04 39.51 -55.96
N THR A 10 16.62 40.71 -55.63
CA THR A 10 16.35 41.17 -54.28
C THR A 10 15.18 40.35 -53.68
N PRO A 11 15.30 39.85 -52.42
CA PRO A 11 14.16 39.26 -51.76
C PRO A 11 13.18 40.31 -51.29
N GLU A 12 11.93 40.19 -51.75
CA GLU A 12 10.76 40.90 -51.23
C GLU A 12 10.60 40.54 -49.71
N CYS A 13 10.64 41.56 -48.86
CA CYS A 13 10.19 41.48 -47.50
C CYS A 13 8.69 41.18 -47.48
N VAL A 14 8.33 39.91 -47.25
CA VAL A 14 6.98 39.52 -46.84
C VAL A 14 6.85 39.87 -45.37
N GLU A 15 6.21 40.99 -45.09
CA GLU A 15 5.73 41.38 -43.76
C GLU A 15 4.70 40.31 -43.32
N ARG A 16 5.16 39.28 -42.56
CA ARG A 16 4.27 38.36 -41.85
C ARG A 16 3.69 39.14 -40.66
N ASP A 17 2.43 39.50 -40.77
CA ASP A 17 1.59 39.89 -39.64
C ASP A 17 1.46 38.68 -38.68
N GLU A 18 2.48 38.46 -37.83
CA GLU A 18 2.42 37.55 -36.71
C GLU A 18 1.55 38.15 -35.60
N ARG A 19 0.23 38.10 -35.81
CA ARG A 19 -0.66 38.09 -34.65
C ARG A 19 -0.42 36.77 -33.92
N VAL A 20 0.49 36.80 -32.96
CA VAL A 20 0.62 35.79 -31.96
C VAL A 20 -0.67 35.82 -31.12
N ASP A 21 -1.61 34.97 -31.50
CA ASP A 21 -2.73 34.63 -30.62
C ASP A 21 -2.13 34.03 -29.36
N ALA A 22 -1.92 34.88 -28.34
CA ALA A 22 -1.56 34.44 -27.01
C ALA A 22 -2.62 33.43 -26.54
N PRO A 23 -2.25 32.20 -26.12
CA PRO A 23 -3.23 31.27 -25.61
C PRO A 23 -3.94 31.94 -24.44
N VAL A 24 -5.25 32.05 -24.56
CA VAL A 24 -6.13 32.56 -23.49
C VAL A 24 -5.95 31.57 -22.30
N VAL A 25 -5.09 31.95 -21.37
CA VAL A 25 -4.96 31.28 -20.06
C VAL A 25 -6.20 31.65 -19.25
N SER A 26 -7.30 30.97 -19.53
CA SER A 26 -8.51 31.00 -18.72
C SER A 26 -8.73 29.63 -18.05
N GLU A 27 -7.75 29.12 -17.37
CA GLU A 27 -8.03 28.24 -16.22
C GLU A 27 -8.22 29.15 -15.00
N ILE A 28 -9.44 29.55 -14.79
CA ILE A 28 -9.90 30.19 -13.56
C ILE A 28 -9.70 29.15 -12.47
N SER A 29 -8.56 29.21 -11.78
CA SER A 29 -8.34 28.40 -10.60
C SER A 29 -9.42 28.74 -9.58
N ALA A 30 -10.22 27.75 -9.21
CA ALA A 30 -11.29 27.92 -8.23
C ALA A 30 -10.76 28.66 -6.98
N PRO A 31 -11.52 29.59 -6.40
CA PRO A 31 -11.06 30.38 -5.28
C PRO A 31 -10.60 29.48 -4.12
N PRO A 32 -9.57 29.88 -3.36
CA PRO A 32 -8.92 29.03 -2.34
C PRO A 32 -9.87 28.48 -1.27
N VAL A 33 -10.99 29.13 -1.04
CA VAL A 33 -12.03 28.70 -0.08
C VAL A 33 -12.78 27.45 -0.57
N THR A 34 -13.09 27.33 -1.86
CA THR A 34 -13.79 26.18 -2.43
C THR A 34 -12.89 24.95 -2.45
N ARG A 35 -11.60 25.13 -2.70
CA ARG A 35 -10.60 24.07 -2.67
C ARG A 35 -10.47 23.46 -1.27
N ARG A 36 -10.32 24.29 -0.23
CA ARG A 36 -10.19 23.82 1.16
C ARG A 36 -11.45 23.07 1.64
N ARG A 37 -12.65 23.55 1.29
CA ARG A 37 -13.91 22.85 1.60
C ARG A 37 -13.94 21.47 0.95
N ARG A 38 -13.56 21.35 -0.33
CA ARG A 38 -13.52 20.06 -1.04
C ARG A 38 -12.52 19.08 -0.41
N GLU A 39 -11.35 19.55 0.00
CA GLU A 39 -10.34 18.73 0.69
C GLU A 39 -10.88 18.17 2.01
N THR A 40 -11.52 19.01 2.83
CA THR A 40 -12.15 18.59 4.11
C THR A 40 -13.27 17.58 3.87
N THR A 41 -14.11 17.78 2.86
CA THR A 41 -15.20 16.85 2.52
C THR A 41 -14.67 15.44 2.22
N TRP A 42 -13.60 15.33 1.42
CA TRP A 42 -13.01 14.03 1.10
C TRP A 42 -12.39 13.34 2.32
N VAL A 43 -11.76 14.08 3.22
CA VAL A 43 -11.20 13.52 4.46
C VAL A 43 -12.33 13.02 5.37
N LEU A 44 -13.40 13.78 5.51
CA LEU A 44 -14.57 13.36 6.29
C LEU A 44 -15.25 12.13 5.66
N ALA A 45 -15.37 12.07 4.34
CA ALA A 45 -15.90 10.90 3.63
C ALA A 45 -15.02 9.66 3.84
N GLY A 46 -13.68 9.81 3.77
CA GLY A 46 -12.74 8.73 4.05
C GLY A 46 -12.82 8.24 5.51
N LEU A 47 -12.95 9.16 6.46
CA LEU A 47 -13.12 8.81 7.86
C LEU A 47 -14.47 8.10 8.10
N ALA A 48 -15.55 8.60 7.53
CA ALA A 48 -16.86 7.96 7.60
C ALA A 48 -16.85 6.56 6.99
N PHE A 49 -16.15 6.38 5.85
CA PHE A 49 -15.95 5.09 5.22
C PHE A 49 -15.19 4.11 6.13
N LEU A 50 -14.07 4.55 6.72
CA LEU A 50 -13.28 3.72 7.64
C LEU A 50 -14.09 3.33 8.88
N VAL A 51 -14.78 4.29 9.52
CA VAL A 51 -15.64 4.03 10.68
C VAL A 51 -16.76 3.05 10.31
N GLY A 52 -17.43 3.27 9.18
CA GLY A 52 -18.44 2.35 8.66
C GLY A 52 -17.89 0.93 8.43
N ALA A 53 -16.69 0.82 7.85
CA ALA A 53 -16.02 -0.46 7.65
C ALA A 53 -15.69 -1.15 8.99
N VAL A 54 -15.24 -0.42 10.00
CA VAL A 54 -14.98 -0.95 11.35
C VAL A 54 -16.27 -1.48 11.98
N ILE A 55 -17.36 -0.71 11.90
CA ILE A 55 -18.66 -1.12 12.44
C ILE A 55 -19.14 -2.41 11.73
N VAL A 56 -19.09 -2.45 10.40
CA VAL A 56 -19.48 -3.63 9.62
C VAL A 56 -18.58 -4.83 9.96
N GLY A 57 -17.26 -4.62 10.03
CA GLY A 57 -16.29 -5.65 10.35
C GLY A 57 -16.48 -6.28 11.73
N ALA A 58 -16.80 -5.45 12.73
CA ALA A 58 -17.10 -5.90 14.08
C ALA A 58 -18.48 -6.61 14.17
N SER A 59 -19.47 -6.12 13.41
CA SER A 59 -20.85 -6.61 13.46
C SER A 59 -21.03 -7.97 12.78
N ILE A 60 -20.28 -8.25 11.71
CA ILE A 60 -20.43 -9.47 10.90
C ILE A 60 -19.42 -10.53 11.35
N GLY A 61 -19.91 -11.69 11.78
CA GLY A 61 -19.08 -12.83 12.17
C GLY A 61 -19.92 -14.07 12.44
N PRO A 62 -19.33 -15.30 12.39
CA PRO A 62 -20.06 -16.56 12.49
C PRO A 62 -20.60 -16.86 13.89
N ALA A 63 -20.05 -16.26 14.93
CA ALA A 63 -20.45 -16.47 16.34
C ALA A 63 -20.50 -15.13 17.07
N GLY A 64 -21.33 -14.99 18.10
CA GLY A 64 -21.48 -13.81 18.94
C GLY A 64 -22.84 -13.12 18.81
N PRO A 65 -23.00 -11.90 19.33
CA PRO A 65 -24.26 -11.21 19.37
C PRO A 65 -24.78 -10.85 17.96
N PRO A 66 -26.11 -10.60 17.83
CA PRO A 66 -26.67 -10.08 16.59
C PRO A 66 -25.95 -8.80 16.16
N GLY A 67 -25.58 -8.71 14.86
CA GLY A 67 -24.73 -7.64 14.35
C GLY A 67 -25.20 -6.22 14.66
N TRP A 68 -26.51 -5.98 14.74
CA TRP A 68 -27.08 -4.67 15.08
C TRP A 68 -26.86 -4.25 16.55
N ARG A 69 -26.56 -5.20 17.48
CA ARG A 69 -26.24 -4.92 18.89
C ARG A 69 -24.77 -4.55 19.08
N VAL A 70 -23.89 -4.94 18.18
CA VAL A 70 -22.44 -4.70 18.32
C VAL A 70 -22.10 -3.21 18.38
N PRO A 71 -22.65 -2.32 17.55
CA PRO A 71 -22.41 -0.88 17.68
C PRO A 71 -22.87 -0.31 19.03
N LEU A 72 -24.00 -0.79 19.56
CA LEU A 72 -24.50 -0.40 20.87
C LEU A 72 -23.57 -0.89 22.00
N ALA A 73 -23.10 -2.14 21.90
CA ALA A 73 -22.14 -2.70 22.85
C ALA A 73 -20.78 -1.95 22.83
N LEU A 74 -20.32 -1.52 21.67
CA LEU A 74 -19.12 -0.69 21.54
C LEU A 74 -19.31 0.68 22.20
N LEU A 75 -20.50 1.27 22.11
CA LEU A 75 -20.81 2.54 22.76
C LEU A 75 -20.97 2.38 24.28
N ASP A 76 -21.60 1.29 24.75
CA ASP A 76 -21.80 0.97 26.14
C ASP A 76 -20.49 0.82 26.93
N HIS A 77 -19.44 0.32 26.29
CA HIS A 77 -18.11 0.18 26.89
C HIS A 77 -17.23 1.43 26.78
N LEU A 78 -17.74 2.54 26.22
CA LEU A 78 -17.02 3.82 26.28
C LEU A 78 -17.17 4.47 27.65
N PRO A 79 -16.08 5.00 28.25
CA PRO A 79 -16.17 5.75 29.48
C PRO A 79 -17.09 6.96 29.25
N LEU A 80 -18.08 7.17 30.10
CA LEU A 80 -19.10 8.23 30.08
C LEU A 80 -20.41 7.87 29.37
N ILE A 81 -20.57 6.72 28.75
CA ILE A 81 -21.81 6.29 28.10
C ILE A 81 -22.22 4.95 28.74
N SER A 82 -23.42 4.89 29.31
CA SER A 82 -24.02 3.63 29.78
C SER A 82 -25.30 3.38 28.98
N ILE A 83 -25.27 2.42 28.11
CA ILE A 83 -26.40 1.97 27.27
C ILE A 83 -26.59 0.49 27.56
N ASP A 84 -27.79 0.07 27.90
CA ASP A 84 -28.10 -1.35 28.00
C ASP A 84 -28.08 -1.95 26.56
N SER A 85 -26.94 -2.49 26.16
CA SER A 85 -26.76 -3.12 24.85
C SER A 85 -27.45 -4.48 24.76
N GLY A 86 -27.85 -5.09 25.90
CA GLY A 86 -28.39 -6.43 25.97
C GLY A 86 -27.41 -7.52 25.45
N VAL A 87 -26.12 -7.24 25.47
CA VAL A 87 -25.02 -8.17 25.07
C VAL A 87 -24.43 -8.76 26.35
N SER A 88 -24.37 -10.08 26.45
CA SER A 88 -23.76 -10.78 27.58
C SER A 88 -22.23 -10.63 27.58
N ASP A 89 -21.59 -10.81 28.76
CA ASP A 89 -20.13 -10.78 28.88
C ASP A 89 -19.42 -11.79 27.96
N ALA A 90 -20.02 -12.96 27.76
CA ALA A 90 -19.49 -13.97 26.84
C ALA A 90 -19.53 -13.49 25.38
N GLU A 91 -20.61 -12.87 24.95
CA GLU A 91 -20.74 -12.31 23.61
C GLU A 91 -19.82 -11.10 23.42
N TRP A 92 -19.68 -10.26 24.45
CA TRP A 92 -18.73 -9.15 24.44
C TRP A 92 -17.29 -9.64 24.28
N ASN A 93 -16.90 -10.70 24.99
CA ASN A 93 -15.57 -11.29 24.85
C ASN A 93 -15.31 -11.79 23.42
N ILE A 94 -16.31 -12.34 22.74
CA ILE A 94 -16.19 -12.71 21.33
C ILE A 94 -15.91 -11.48 20.45
N VAL A 95 -16.66 -10.39 20.67
CA VAL A 95 -16.45 -9.14 19.93
C VAL A 95 -15.07 -8.57 20.22
N TRP A 96 -14.71 -8.44 21.49
CA TRP A 96 -13.49 -7.72 21.89
C TRP A 96 -12.20 -8.52 21.70
N GLN A 97 -12.21 -9.85 21.95
CA GLN A 97 -10.99 -10.66 21.90
C GLN A 97 -10.77 -11.36 20.55
N ILE A 98 -11.83 -11.54 19.75
CA ILE A 98 -11.73 -12.26 18.48
C ILE A 98 -11.96 -11.34 17.28
N ARG A 99 -13.07 -10.57 17.29
CA ARG A 99 -13.43 -9.74 16.13
C ARG A 99 -12.63 -8.44 16.05
N MET A 100 -12.51 -7.72 17.18
CA MET A 100 -11.86 -6.41 17.18
C MET A 100 -10.38 -6.45 16.81
N PRO A 101 -9.53 -7.36 17.31
CA PRO A 101 -8.14 -7.44 16.87
C PRO A 101 -8.02 -7.68 15.38
N ARG A 102 -8.88 -8.53 14.81
CA ARG A 102 -8.92 -8.82 13.37
C ARG A 102 -9.29 -7.58 12.55
N VAL A 103 -10.31 -6.84 12.96
CA VAL A 103 -10.74 -5.60 12.30
C VAL A 103 -9.67 -4.51 12.38
N VAL A 104 -9.08 -4.32 13.56
CA VAL A 104 -8.02 -3.31 13.77
C VAL A 104 -6.78 -3.68 12.98
N LEU A 105 -6.34 -4.95 13.03
CA LEU A 105 -5.19 -5.42 12.26
C LEU A 105 -5.43 -5.26 10.76
N GLY A 106 -6.62 -5.66 10.25
CA GLY A 106 -7.00 -5.46 8.85
C GLY A 106 -6.95 -3.99 8.45
N GLY A 107 -7.45 -3.10 9.31
CA GLY A 107 -7.36 -1.64 9.11
C GLY A 107 -5.92 -1.14 9.03
N LEU A 108 -5.04 -1.56 9.94
CA LEU A 108 -3.62 -1.18 9.95
C LEU A 108 -2.88 -1.71 8.72
N VAL A 109 -3.10 -2.97 8.36
CA VAL A 109 -2.49 -3.61 7.18
C VAL A 109 -2.92 -2.90 5.89
N GLY A 110 -4.24 -2.70 5.71
CA GLY A 110 -4.78 -2.03 4.53
C GLY A 110 -4.30 -0.58 4.39
N ALA A 111 -4.30 0.16 5.49
CA ALA A 111 -3.79 1.53 5.55
C ALA A 111 -2.30 1.59 5.18
N MET A 112 -1.48 0.73 5.79
CA MET A 112 -0.03 0.72 5.56
C MET A 112 0.31 0.33 4.12
N LEU A 113 -0.27 -0.75 3.60
CA LEU A 113 -0.01 -1.19 2.21
C LEU A 113 -0.43 -0.12 1.20
N SER A 114 -1.57 0.55 1.41
CA SER A 114 -2.03 1.62 0.52
C SER A 114 -1.11 2.85 0.55
N VAL A 115 -0.69 3.27 1.74
CA VAL A 115 0.24 4.41 1.88
C VAL A 115 1.62 4.07 1.31
N ALA A 116 2.13 2.85 1.54
CA ALA A 116 3.38 2.38 0.97
C ALA A 116 3.31 2.33 -0.56
N GLY A 117 2.21 1.78 -1.11
CA GLY A 117 1.97 1.74 -2.55
C GLY A 117 1.93 3.13 -3.17
N ALA A 118 1.13 4.05 -2.62
CA ALA A 118 1.09 5.44 -3.06
C ALA A 118 2.48 6.09 -3.05
N SER A 119 3.25 5.85 -1.99
CA SER A 119 4.60 6.41 -1.84
C SER A 119 5.58 5.86 -2.87
N TYR A 120 5.56 4.54 -3.11
CA TYR A 120 6.39 3.91 -4.14
C TYR A 120 6.01 4.39 -5.54
N GLN A 121 4.70 4.50 -5.85
CA GLN A 121 4.24 5.07 -7.11
C GLN A 121 4.81 6.48 -7.35
N GLY A 122 4.92 7.30 -6.29
CA GLY A 122 5.52 8.63 -6.36
C GLY A 122 7.03 8.61 -6.55
N VAL A 123 7.74 7.80 -5.77
CA VAL A 123 9.20 7.67 -5.84
C VAL A 123 9.66 7.14 -7.20
N PHE A 124 8.95 6.15 -7.74
CA PHE A 124 9.30 5.51 -9.03
C PHE A 124 8.62 6.18 -10.23
N ARG A 125 7.76 7.19 -10.00
CA ARG A 125 6.98 7.88 -11.03
C ARG A 125 6.22 6.91 -11.94
N ASN A 126 5.74 5.83 -11.33
CA ASN A 126 5.00 4.78 -12.03
C ASN A 126 3.79 4.36 -11.20
N PRO A 127 2.56 4.60 -11.67
CA PRO A 127 1.33 4.27 -10.94
C PRO A 127 1.08 2.76 -10.79
N LEU A 128 1.86 1.92 -11.45
CA LEU A 128 1.73 0.46 -11.44
C LEU A 128 2.66 -0.21 -10.41
N VAL A 129 3.42 0.57 -9.66
CA VAL A 129 4.35 0.03 -8.65
C VAL A 129 3.57 -0.40 -7.41
N ASP A 130 3.85 -1.64 -6.98
CA ASP A 130 3.31 -2.25 -5.77
C ASP A 130 4.37 -2.23 -4.65
N PRO A 131 3.99 -2.18 -3.36
CA PRO A 131 4.91 -2.26 -2.22
C PRO A 131 5.84 -3.48 -2.22
N TYR A 132 5.45 -4.55 -2.90
CA TYR A 132 6.21 -5.79 -2.97
C TYR A 132 7.30 -5.82 -4.06
N LEU A 133 7.34 -4.80 -4.93
CA LEU A 133 8.24 -4.73 -6.08
C LEU A 133 9.72 -4.90 -5.71
N LEU A 134 10.12 -4.41 -4.53
CA LEU A 134 11.50 -4.52 -4.07
C LEU A 134 11.80 -5.84 -3.33
N GLY A 135 10.85 -6.78 -3.29
CA GLY A 135 11.06 -8.12 -2.78
C GLY A 135 10.63 -8.34 -1.32
N ALA A 136 9.96 -7.39 -0.67
CA ALA A 136 9.49 -7.56 0.71
C ALA A 136 8.61 -8.80 0.90
N ALA A 137 7.73 -9.09 -0.08
CA ALA A 137 6.88 -10.27 -0.07
C ALA A 137 7.67 -11.58 -0.17
N ALA A 138 8.60 -11.66 -1.13
CA ALA A 138 9.42 -12.86 -1.33
C ALA A 138 10.34 -13.11 -0.14
N GLY A 139 10.93 -12.04 0.43
CA GLY A 139 11.72 -12.15 1.66
C GLY A 139 10.90 -12.64 2.84
N GLY A 140 9.72 -12.03 3.08
CA GLY A 140 8.81 -12.46 4.15
C GLY A 140 8.37 -13.91 3.99
N GLY A 141 8.01 -14.32 2.77
CA GLY A 141 7.67 -15.71 2.44
C GLY A 141 8.81 -16.69 2.68
N LEU A 142 10.03 -16.34 2.27
CA LEU A 142 11.22 -17.14 2.52
C LEU A 142 11.51 -17.26 4.03
N GLY A 143 11.43 -16.14 4.78
CA GLY A 143 11.64 -16.14 6.22
C GLY A 143 10.63 -17.01 6.97
N ALA A 144 9.35 -16.89 6.63
CA ALA A 144 8.30 -17.73 7.18
C ALA A 144 8.53 -19.22 6.85
N THR A 145 8.87 -19.53 5.59
CA THR A 145 9.17 -20.89 5.15
C THR A 145 10.35 -21.48 5.92
N LEU A 146 11.42 -20.70 6.13
CA LEU A 146 12.59 -21.15 6.87
C LEU A 146 12.24 -21.60 8.28
N VAL A 147 11.45 -20.82 9.02
CA VAL A 147 11.04 -21.19 10.40
C VAL A 147 10.13 -22.40 10.39
N LEU A 148 9.15 -22.44 9.49
CA LEU A 148 8.21 -23.55 9.43
C LEU A 148 8.86 -24.89 9.04
N THR A 149 9.92 -24.85 8.20
CA THR A 149 10.67 -26.05 7.80
C THR A 149 11.71 -26.50 8.81
N THR A 150 12.25 -25.61 9.63
CA THR A 150 13.23 -25.98 10.69
C THR A 150 12.59 -26.45 11.98
N GLY A 151 11.26 -26.29 12.11
CA GLY A 151 10.49 -26.65 13.30
C GLY A 151 10.43 -25.52 14.34
N ARG A 152 9.25 -25.35 14.92
CA ARG A 152 9.01 -24.32 15.95
C ARG A 152 9.73 -24.60 17.27
N ASP A 153 10.13 -25.85 17.49
CA ASP A 153 10.83 -26.28 18.74
C ASP A 153 12.18 -25.59 18.90
N VAL A 154 12.84 -25.23 17.78
CA VAL A 154 14.15 -24.53 17.79
C VAL A 154 14.03 -23.12 18.36
N THR A 155 12.82 -22.57 18.34
CA THR A 155 12.53 -21.18 18.76
C THR A 155 11.61 -21.14 20.00
N ALA A 156 11.41 -22.27 20.66
CA ALA A 156 10.65 -22.35 21.90
C ALA A 156 11.24 -21.43 22.97
N GLY A 157 10.37 -20.57 23.55
CA GLY A 157 10.77 -19.57 24.54
C GLY A 157 11.17 -18.18 24.01
N TRP A 158 11.06 -17.95 22.71
CA TRP A 158 11.21 -16.58 22.17
C TRP A 158 10.05 -15.68 22.63
N PRO A 159 10.32 -14.41 22.96
CA PRO A 159 9.29 -13.47 23.41
C PRO A 159 8.32 -13.01 22.31
N VAL A 160 8.66 -13.26 21.03
CA VAL A 160 7.89 -12.92 19.85
C VAL A 160 7.71 -14.17 19.01
N ASP A 161 6.61 -14.29 18.27
CA ASP A 161 6.41 -15.39 17.31
C ASP A 161 7.59 -15.44 16.33
N PRO A 162 8.34 -16.55 16.29
CA PRO A 162 9.51 -16.68 15.45
C PRO A 162 9.23 -16.51 13.97
N VAL A 163 8.04 -16.96 13.50
CA VAL A 163 7.63 -16.81 12.11
C VAL A 163 7.51 -15.34 11.77
N GLN A 164 6.86 -14.55 12.63
CA GLN A 164 6.71 -13.11 12.44
C GLN A 164 8.07 -12.39 12.44
N PHE A 165 8.93 -12.71 13.43
CA PHE A 165 10.24 -12.06 13.55
C PHE A 165 11.13 -12.32 12.33
N VAL A 166 11.26 -13.59 11.93
CA VAL A 166 12.13 -13.98 10.81
C VAL A 166 11.54 -13.49 9.47
N ALA A 167 10.21 -13.57 9.28
CA ALA A 167 9.56 -13.00 8.10
C ALA A 167 9.81 -11.48 7.98
N PHE A 168 9.70 -10.76 9.10
CA PHE A 168 10.01 -9.32 9.15
C PHE A 168 11.48 -9.03 8.77
N ALA A 169 12.43 -9.75 9.40
CA ALA A 169 13.85 -9.55 9.15
C ALA A 169 14.23 -9.87 7.70
N PHE A 170 13.68 -10.94 7.14
CA PHE A 170 13.94 -11.35 5.76
C PHE A 170 13.27 -10.41 4.76
N ALA A 171 12.08 -9.88 5.05
CA ALA A 171 11.43 -8.86 4.23
C ALA A 171 12.30 -7.59 4.13
N LEU A 172 12.81 -7.09 5.26
CA LEU A 172 13.74 -5.95 5.29
C LEU A 172 15.06 -6.27 4.58
N GLY A 173 15.65 -7.43 4.87
CA GLY A 173 16.91 -7.89 4.29
C GLY A 173 16.85 -7.99 2.77
N THR A 174 15.77 -8.56 2.24
CA THR A 174 15.57 -8.71 0.79
C THR A 174 15.49 -7.35 0.10
N VAL A 175 14.77 -6.39 0.68
CA VAL A 175 14.71 -5.02 0.13
C VAL A 175 16.08 -4.33 0.24
N ALA A 176 16.81 -4.51 1.34
CA ALA A 176 18.15 -3.97 1.51
C ALA A 176 19.12 -4.52 0.45
N VAL A 177 19.07 -5.82 0.16
CA VAL A 177 19.86 -6.47 -0.91
C VAL A 177 19.46 -5.90 -2.27
N THR A 178 18.15 -5.83 -2.58
CA THR A 178 17.64 -5.23 -3.83
C THR A 178 18.15 -3.80 -4.01
N TYR A 179 18.07 -3.00 -2.96
CA TYR A 179 18.53 -1.61 -3.01
C TYR A 179 20.05 -1.51 -3.18
N SER A 180 20.82 -2.37 -2.52
CA SER A 180 22.28 -2.42 -2.63
C SER A 180 22.73 -2.85 -4.02
N VAL A 181 22.10 -3.88 -4.59
CA VAL A 181 22.35 -4.33 -5.97
C VAL A 181 22.00 -3.22 -6.97
N GLY A 182 20.82 -2.62 -6.84
CA GLY A 182 20.42 -1.50 -7.70
C GLY A 182 21.33 -0.27 -7.58
N ALA A 183 21.92 -0.06 -6.40
CA ALA A 183 22.88 1.03 -6.16
C ALA A 183 24.25 0.80 -6.81
N SER A 184 24.66 -0.45 -7.06
CA SER A 184 25.96 -0.81 -7.66
C SER A 184 26.10 -0.37 -9.12
N PHE A 185 24.99 -0.09 -9.81
CA PHE A 185 24.97 0.34 -11.22
C PHE A 185 25.34 1.82 -11.44
N GLY A 186 25.89 2.52 -10.45
CA GLY A 186 26.50 3.86 -10.60
C GLY A 186 25.52 5.01 -10.82
N ALA A 187 25.94 6.05 -11.55
CA ALA A 187 25.21 7.31 -11.76
C ALA A 187 23.85 7.17 -12.49
N LYS A 188 23.59 6.06 -13.16
CA LYS A 188 22.29 5.74 -13.80
C LYS A 188 21.33 5.05 -12.84
N ARG A 189 21.14 5.59 -11.65
CA ARG A 189 20.15 5.11 -10.68
C ARG A 189 18.72 5.40 -11.15
N ASN A 190 18.30 4.75 -12.22
CA ASN A 190 16.93 4.86 -12.70
C ASN A 190 16.03 3.90 -11.91
N GLY A 191 14.77 4.27 -11.71
CA GLY A 191 13.77 3.38 -11.10
C GLY A 191 13.72 2.00 -11.78
N ALA A 192 13.98 1.92 -13.09
CA ALA A 192 14.07 0.67 -13.85
C ALA A 192 15.16 -0.29 -13.35
N THR A 193 16.32 0.21 -12.94
CA THR A 193 17.44 -0.62 -12.42
C THR A 193 17.06 -1.26 -11.07
N LEU A 194 16.38 -0.51 -10.20
CA LEU A 194 15.89 -1.04 -8.92
C LEU A 194 14.80 -2.10 -9.13
N VAL A 195 13.92 -1.90 -10.11
CA VAL A 195 12.91 -2.90 -10.49
C VAL A 195 13.56 -4.19 -10.97
N LEU A 196 14.56 -4.09 -11.86
CA LEU A 196 15.26 -5.26 -12.39
C LEU A 196 16.03 -6.01 -11.28
N ALA A 197 16.70 -5.28 -10.38
CA ALA A 197 17.33 -5.86 -9.20
C ALA A 197 16.30 -6.57 -8.32
N GLY A 198 15.12 -5.97 -8.11
CA GLY A 198 14.00 -6.57 -7.39
C GLY A 198 13.56 -7.89 -7.99
N VAL A 199 13.38 -7.94 -9.33
CA VAL A 199 12.99 -9.17 -10.04
C VAL A 199 14.03 -10.28 -9.81
N ALA A 200 15.32 -9.97 -9.92
CA ALA A 200 16.38 -10.97 -9.71
C ALA A 200 16.40 -11.50 -8.28
N VAL A 201 16.30 -10.61 -7.28
CA VAL A 201 16.32 -10.98 -5.86
C VAL A 201 15.06 -11.76 -5.47
N VAL A 202 13.88 -11.35 -5.97
CA VAL A 202 12.62 -12.09 -5.80
C VAL A 202 12.73 -13.50 -6.37
N SER A 203 13.25 -13.64 -7.59
CA SER A 203 13.42 -14.95 -8.25
C SER A 203 14.34 -15.86 -7.44
N PHE A 204 15.45 -15.31 -6.91
CA PHE A 204 16.39 -16.07 -6.09
C PHE A 204 15.76 -16.47 -4.75
N ALA A 205 15.08 -15.56 -4.05
CA ALA A 205 14.39 -15.87 -2.79
C ALA A 205 13.31 -16.95 -3.00
N THR A 206 12.53 -16.84 -4.09
CA THR A 206 11.50 -17.83 -4.45
C THR A 206 12.11 -19.18 -4.79
N ALA A 207 13.26 -19.23 -5.47
CA ALA A 207 13.95 -20.48 -5.76
C ALA A 207 14.40 -21.21 -4.48
N ILE A 208 14.97 -20.47 -3.50
CA ILE A 208 15.33 -21.03 -2.20
C ILE A 208 14.08 -21.54 -1.47
N GLN A 209 13.01 -20.74 -1.44
CA GLN A 209 11.74 -21.11 -0.83
C GLN A 209 11.19 -22.41 -1.42
N THR A 210 11.15 -22.52 -2.75
CA THR A 210 10.69 -23.72 -3.45
C THR A 210 11.58 -24.95 -3.13
N PHE A 211 12.88 -24.76 -3.07
CA PHE A 211 13.82 -25.83 -2.68
C PHE A 211 13.55 -26.34 -1.27
N LEU A 212 13.33 -25.44 -0.29
CA LEU A 212 12.99 -25.81 1.08
C LEU A 212 11.68 -26.58 1.15
N LEU A 213 10.65 -26.15 0.41
CA LEU A 213 9.35 -26.81 0.36
C LEU A 213 9.42 -28.21 -0.26
N GLN A 214 10.23 -28.40 -1.30
CA GLN A 214 10.40 -29.73 -1.91
C GLN A 214 11.02 -30.75 -0.94
N ARG A 215 11.81 -30.29 0.02
CA ARG A 215 12.44 -31.15 1.03
C ARG A 215 11.57 -31.38 2.26
N ASN A 216 10.50 -30.62 2.44
CA ASN A 216 9.66 -30.61 3.63
C ASN A 216 8.17 -30.55 3.21
N LEU A 217 7.68 -31.64 2.61
CA LEU A 217 6.34 -31.70 2.04
C LEU A 217 5.21 -31.61 3.07
N ASP A 218 5.49 -31.97 4.31
CA ASP A 218 4.58 -31.93 5.46
C ASP A 218 4.15 -30.49 5.85
N VAL A 219 5.02 -29.50 5.64
CA VAL A 219 4.72 -28.10 5.98
C VAL A 219 4.20 -27.27 4.82
N VAL A 220 4.09 -27.83 3.60
CA VAL A 220 3.66 -27.10 2.40
C VAL A 220 2.31 -26.42 2.59
N ARG A 221 1.35 -27.09 3.21
CA ARG A 221 0.02 -26.55 3.47
C ARG A 221 0.07 -25.32 4.39
N GLU A 222 0.88 -25.35 5.43
CA GLU A 222 1.01 -24.25 6.39
C GLU A 222 1.68 -23.03 5.76
N VAL A 223 2.77 -23.26 5.02
CA VAL A 223 3.46 -22.21 4.27
C VAL A 223 2.53 -21.59 3.21
N PHE A 224 1.75 -22.42 2.51
CA PHE A 224 0.82 -21.93 1.50
C PHE A 224 -0.30 -21.06 2.12
N GLN A 225 -0.84 -21.47 3.27
CA GLN A 225 -1.80 -20.66 4.02
C GLN A 225 -1.21 -19.32 4.46
N TRP A 226 0.06 -19.30 4.86
CA TRP A 226 0.75 -18.06 5.22
C TRP A 226 0.92 -17.14 4.00
N ILE A 227 1.35 -17.70 2.84
CA ILE A 227 1.55 -16.95 1.58
C ILE A 227 0.23 -16.34 1.07
N LEU A 228 -0.90 -17.04 1.20
CA LEU A 228 -2.20 -16.55 0.76
C LEU A 228 -2.73 -15.37 1.61
N GLY A 229 -2.05 -15.06 2.71
CA GLY A 229 -2.45 -13.99 3.63
C GLY A 229 -3.67 -14.37 4.46
N ARG A 230 -3.62 -14.09 5.75
CA ARG A 230 -4.70 -14.37 6.69
C ARG A 230 -4.79 -13.29 7.76
N LEU A 231 -6.01 -12.99 8.17
CA LEU A 231 -6.30 -12.21 9.37
C LEU A 231 -7.02 -13.08 10.42
N SER A 232 -7.33 -14.34 10.08
CA SER A 232 -7.87 -15.32 11.02
C SER A 232 -6.82 -15.64 12.08
N GLY A 233 -7.20 -15.58 13.34
CA GLY A 233 -6.26 -15.76 14.46
C GLY A 233 -5.49 -14.49 14.87
N ALA A 234 -5.84 -13.34 14.32
CA ALA A 234 -5.31 -12.05 14.77
C ALA A 234 -5.61 -11.81 16.26
N THR A 235 -4.60 -11.38 17.00
CA THR A 235 -4.67 -11.11 18.45
C THR A 235 -4.34 -9.65 18.74
N TRP A 236 -4.67 -9.18 19.94
CA TRP A 236 -4.22 -7.86 20.40
C TRP A 236 -2.69 -7.76 20.48
N SER A 237 -1.98 -8.88 20.72
CA SER A 237 -0.52 -8.91 20.70
C SER A 237 0.02 -8.55 19.31
N ASP A 238 -0.57 -9.08 18.24
CA ASP A 238 -0.19 -8.75 16.86
C ASP A 238 -0.43 -7.27 16.56
N VAL A 239 -1.58 -6.74 16.97
CA VAL A 239 -1.90 -5.31 16.82
C VAL A 239 -0.88 -4.43 17.53
N VAL A 240 -0.58 -4.72 18.80
CA VAL A 240 0.39 -3.94 19.59
C VAL A 240 1.79 -4.03 19.00
N THR A 241 2.21 -5.20 18.55
CA THR A 241 3.53 -5.41 17.95
C THR A 241 3.70 -4.62 16.65
N VAL A 242 2.69 -4.59 15.79
CA VAL A 242 2.78 -3.95 14.46
C VAL A 242 2.55 -2.43 14.51
N THR A 243 1.72 -1.96 15.43
CA THR A 243 1.29 -0.55 15.50
C THR A 243 2.45 0.46 15.51
N PRO A 244 3.52 0.31 16.33
CA PRO A 244 4.60 1.30 16.35
C PRO A 244 5.31 1.41 14.99
N TYR A 245 5.54 0.31 14.29
CA TYR A 245 6.16 0.33 12.96
C TYR A 245 5.27 1.00 11.92
N VAL A 246 3.97 0.70 11.94
CA VAL A 246 2.99 1.35 11.06
C VAL A 246 2.90 2.84 11.34
N VAL A 247 2.80 3.25 12.61
CA VAL A 247 2.73 4.68 13.00
C VAL A 247 3.97 5.43 12.56
N VAL A 248 5.18 4.92 12.86
CA VAL A 248 6.45 5.54 12.44
C VAL A 248 6.50 5.67 10.92
N SER A 249 6.19 4.60 10.19
CA SER A 249 6.21 4.59 8.72
C SER A 249 5.22 5.61 8.14
N VAL A 250 3.97 5.59 8.61
CA VAL A 250 2.92 6.51 8.16
C VAL A 250 3.30 7.96 8.46
N VAL A 251 3.81 8.26 9.65
CA VAL A 251 4.25 9.62 10.02
C VAL A 251 5.36 10.10 9.09
N VAL A 252 6.40 9.29 8.87
CA VAL A 252 7.49 9.64 7.95
C VAL A 252 6.97 9.88 6.54
N LEU A 253 6.12 9.01 6.02
CA LEU A 253 5.54 9.14 4.68
C LEU A 253 4.62 10.37 4.56
N MET A 254 3.83 10.68 5.60
CA MET A 254 3.02 11.89 5.67
C MET A 254 3.86 13.17 5.66
N LEU A 255 4.97 13.19 6.37
CA LEU A 255 5.90 14.33 6.38
C LEU A 255 6.52 14.55 4.99
N HIS A 256 6.81 13.47 4.26
CA HIS A 256 7.43 13.54 2.94
C HIS A 256 6.45 13.65 1.76
N ARG A 257 5.13 13.70 2.00
CA ARG A 257 4.12 13.75 0.93
C ARG A 257 4.29 14.92 -0.05
N ARG A 258 4.82 16.06 0.41
CA ARG A 258 5.11 17.22 -0.45
C ARG A 258 6.29 16.96 -1.39
N HIS A 259 7.30 16.23 -0.93
CA HIS A 259 8.44 15.85 -1.76
C HIS A 259 8.03 14.90 -2.89
N LEU A 260 7.00 14.04 -2.66
CA LEU A 260 6.44 13.20 -3.71
C LEU A 260 5.76 14.02 -4.83
N ASP A 261 5.13 15.17 -4.50
CA ASP A 261 4.62 16.10 -5.50
C ASP A 261 5.77 16.73 -6.31
N VAL A 262 6.89 17.07 -5.66
CA VAL A 262 8.08 17.61 -6.34
C VAL A 262 8.74 16.57 -7.24
N PHE A 263 8.78 15.29 -6.87
CA PHE A 263 9.37 14.23 -7.72
C PHE A 263 8.64 14.04 -9.06
N ARG A 264 7.40 14.52 -9.18
CA ARG A 264 6.63 14.42 -10.43
C ARG A 264 7.19 15.25 -11.56
N VAL A 265 7.86 16.38 -11.26
CA VAL A 265 8.42 17.26 -12.30
C VAL A 265 9.77 16.77 -12.84
N GLY A 266 10.46 15.89 -12.15
CA GLY A 266 11.75 15.34 -12.56
C GLY A 266 12.80 15.40 -11.45
N ASP A 267 13.87 14.61 -11.57
CA ASP A 267 14.94 14.57 -10.56
C ASP A 267 15.82 15.82 -10.64
N ASP A 268 16.07 16.32 -11.85
CA ASP A 268 16.89 17.51 -12.08
C ASP A 268 16.14 18.77 -11.59
N GLU A 269 14.87 18.89 -11.93
CA GLU A 269 14.01 19.99 -11.46
C GLU A 269 13.81 19.94 -9.95
N ALA A 270 13.66 18.75 -9.36
CA ALA A 270 13.57 18.59 -7.92
C ALA A 270 14.84 19.06 -7.20
N THR A 271 16.00 18.81 -7.82
CA THR A 271 17.30 19.26 -7.28
C THR A 271 17.42 20.78 -7.36
N THR A 272 17.00 21.42 -8.44
CA THR A 272 17.01 22.89 -8.55
C THR A 272 16.06 23.55 -7.53
N LEU A 273 15.00 22.86 -7.12
CA LEU A 273 14.11 23.28 -6.03
C LEU A 273 14.68 23.02 -4.62
N GLY A 274 15.94 22.56 -4.52
CA GLY A 274 16.64 22.36 -3.26
C GLY A 274 16.34 21.02 -2.56
N VAL A 275 15.68 20.07 -3.24
CA VAL A 275 15.40 18.74 -2.68
C VAL A 275 16.56 17.79 -2.93
N SER A 276 17.13 17.21 -1.87
CA SER A 276 18.10 16.12 -1.99
C SER A 276 17.41 14.83 -2.40
N VAL A 277 17.24 14.62 -3.72
CA VAL A 277 16.44 13.55 -4.33
C VAL A 277 16.83 12.16 -3.80
N GLN A 278 18.12 11.83 -3.77
CA GLN A 278 18.58 10.50 -3.33
C GLN A 278 18.27 10.24 -1.86
N ARG A 279 18.55 11.22 -0.98
CA ARG A 279 18.30 11.09 0.47
C ARG A 279 16.80 10.98 0.75
N THR A 280 15.99 11.82 0.12
CA THR A 280 14.53 11.80 0.29
C THR A 280 13.92 10.50 -0.22
N ARG A 281 14.38 10.00 -1.39
CA ARG A 281 13.99 8.70 -1.94
C ARG A 281 14.31 7.56 -0.97
N LEU A 282 15.54 7.54 -0.42
CA LEU A 282 15.96 6.53 0.54
C LEU A 282 15.07 6.53 1.80
N ILE A 283 14.78 7.71 2.36
CA ILE A 283 13.92 7.83 3.55
C ILE A 283 12.52 7.29 3.26
N ILE A 284 11.93 7.66 2.13
CA ILE A 284 10.57 7.20 1.74
C ILE A 284 10.55 5.70 1.52
N VAL A 285 11.54 5.16 0.79
CA VAL A 285 11.64 3.71 0.55
C VAL A 285 11.84 2.95 1.85
N ALA A 286 12.75 3.42 2.72
CA ALA A 286 13.00 2.77 4.01
C ALA A 286 11.74 2.76 4.91
N ALA A 287 11.04 3.89 5.02
CA ALA A 287 9.81 3.98 5.80
C ALA A 287 8.70 3.09 5.23
N ALA A 288 8.49 3.12 3.91
CA ALA A 288 7.49 2.28 3.26
C ALA A 288 7.82 0.78 3.41
N THR A 289 9.10 0.41 3.28
CA THR A 289 9.58 -0.98 3.49
C THR A 289 9.39 -1.42 4.94
N LEU A 290 9.75 -0.58 5.91
CA LEU A 290 9.60 -0.89 7.34
C LEU A 290 8.15 -1.24 7.68
N GLY A 291 7.21 -0.36 7.29
CA GLY A 291 5.80 -0.60 7.52
C GLY A 291 5.25 -1.81 6.75
N THR A 292 5.66 -1.98 5.48
CA THR A 292 5.25 -3.14 4.68
C THR A 292 5.77 -4.45 5.28
N ALA A 293 7.04 -4.52 5.68
CA ALA A 293 7.61 -5.71 6.31
C ALA A 293 6.89 -6.05 7.62
N ALA A 294 6.57 -5.04 8.45
CA ALA A 294 5.85 -5.24 9.69
C ALA A 294 4.44 -5.80 9.48
N VAL A 295 3.67 -5.26 8.53
CA VAL A 295 2.32 -5.77 8.29
C VAL A 295 2.34 -7.15 7.63
N VAL A 296 3.27 -7.41 6.70
CA VAL A 296 3.44 -8.70 6.03
C VAL A 296 3.79 -9.80 7.04
N SER A 297 4.64 -9.51 8.02
CA SER A 297 5.07 -10.51 9.01
C SER A 297 3.92 -11.10 9.83
N VAL A 298 2.86 -10.34 10.07
CA VAL A 298 1.69 -10.77 10.85
C VAL A 298 0.52 -11.23 9.99
N SER A 299 0.33 -10.63 8.80
CA SER A 299 -0.83 -10.90 7.93
C SER A 299 -0.53 -11.85 6.77
N GLY A 300 0.75 -12.18 6.51
CA GLY A 300 1.16 -12.80 5.26
C GLY A 300 1.01 -11.85 4.06
N LEU A 301 0.94 -12.39 2.85
CA LEU A 301 0.96 -11.60 1.63
C LEU A 301 -0.46 -11.18 1.20
N ILE A 302 -0.70 -9.88 1.14
CA ILE A 302 -1.98 -9.31 0.71
C ILE A 302 -1.70 -8.35 -0.45
N GLY A 303 -1.89 -8.84 -1.67
CA GLY A 303 -1.61 -8.07 -2.89
C GLY A 303 -2.72 -7.10 -3.27
N PHE A 304 -2.46 -6.28 -4.29
CA PHE A 304 -3.36 -5.32 -4.93
C PHE A 304 -3.81 -4.12 -4.10
N VAL A 305 -3.80 -4.18 -2.78
CA VAL A 305 -4.26 -3.07 -1.90
C VAL A 305 -3.43 -1.80 -2.17
N GLY A 306 -2.10 -1.94 -2.20
CA GLY A 306 -1.17 -0.84 -2.47
C GLY A 306 -1.21 -0.31 -3.91
N LEU A 307 -1.86 -1.03 -4.82
CA LEU A 307 -1.99 -0.63 -6.21
C LEU A 307 -3.38 -0.03 -6.49
N VAL A 308 -4.44 -0.74 -6.10
CA VAL A 308 -5.82 -0.38 -6.42
C VAL A 308 -6.28 0.86 -5.64
N VAL A 309 -6.07 0.85 -4.33
CA VAL A 309 -6.61 1.92 -3.47
C VAL A 309 -6.02 3.30 -3.82
N PRO A 310 -4.70 3.49 -3.94
CA PRO A 310 -4.14 4.79 -4.34
C PRO A 310 -4.61 5.22 -5.72
N HIS A 311 -4.84 4.27 -6.63
CA HIS A 311 -5.33 4.58 -7.96
C HIS A 311 -6.77 5.11 -7.92
N VAL A 312 -7.67 4.43 -7.20
CA VAL A 312 -9.05 4.89 -6.99
C VAL A 312 -9.08 6.27 -6.33
N VAL A 313 -8.29 6.48 -5.29
CA VAL A 313 -8.18 7.78 -4.62
C VAL A 313 -7.68 8.85 -5.59
N ARG A 314 -6.72 8.54 -6.46
CA ARG A 314 -6.23 9.48 -7.49
C ARG A 314 -7.31 9.88 -8.48
N LEU A 315 -8.21 8.97 -8.85
CA LEU A 315 -9.36 9.28 -9.70
C LEU A 315 -10.37 10.21 -9.01
N MET A 316 -10.50 10.11 -7.67
CA MET A 316 -11.45 10.92 -6.89
C MET A 316 -10.95 12.34 -6.61
N VAL A 317 -9.67 12.47 -6.23
CA VAL A 317 -9.13 13.75 -5.70
C VAL A 317 -8.00 14.34 -6.54
N GLY A 318 -7.58 13.66 -7.61
CA GLY A 318 -6.46 14.07 -8.44
C GLY A 318 -5.12 13.53 -7.92
N ALA A 319 -4.04 13.95 -8.57
CA ALA A 319 -2.74 13.32 -8.45
C ALA A 319 -1.83 13.92 -7.36
N SER A 320 -2.29 14.91 -6.57
CA SER A 320 -1.48 15.52 -5.51
C SER A 320 -1.34 14.61 -4.30
N TYR A 321 -0.12 14.32 -3.90
CA TYR A 321 0.20 13.46 -2.75
C TYR A 321 -0.21 14.06 -1.40
N ARG A 322 -0.53 15.37 -1.36
CA ARG A 322 -1.06 16.02 -0.15
C ARG A 322 -2.34 15.38 0.34
N LEU A 323 -3.24 15.00 -0.59
CA LEU A 323 -4.50 14.32 -0.29
C LEU A 323 -4.42 12.83 -0.56
N LEU A 324 -3.64 12.40 -1.56
CA LEU A 324 -3.52 11.01 -1.94
C LEU A 324 -3.04 10.13 -0.77
N ILE A 325 -2.01 10.55 -0.03
CA ILE A 325 -1.47 9.77 1.10
C ILE A 325 -2.50 9.63 2.23
N PRO A 326 -3.08 10.72 2.80
CA PRO A 326 -4.04 10.55 3.90
C PRO A 326 -5.32 9.83 3.49
N LEU A 327 -5.80 10.01 2.27
CA LEU A 327 -6.97 9.29 1.79
C LEU A 327 -6.67 7.82 1.48
N SER A 328 -5.48 7.52 0.97
CA SER A 328 -5.04 6.13 0.80
C SER A 328 -4.98 5.38 2.13
N LEU A 329 -4.59 6.04 3.22
CA LEU A 329 -4.63 5.48 4.56
C LEU A 329 -6.07 5.10 4.96
N LEU A 330 -7.00 6.03 4.84
CA LEU A 330 -8.40 5.85 5.28
C LEU A 330 -9.12 4.82 4.40
N PHE A 331 -9.04 4.98 3.09
CA PHE A 331 -9.69 4.06 2.15
C PHE A 331 -9.03 2.68 2.13
N GLY A 332 -7.70 2.60 2.30
CA GLY A 332 -6.98 1.33 2.36
C GLY A 332 -7.35 0.50 3.59
N GLY A 333 -7.42 1.15 4.75
CA GLY A 333 -7.88 0.49 5.97
C GLY A 333 -9.31 -0.03 5.83
N GLY A 334 -10.24 0.82 5.39
CA GLY A 334 -11.64 0.43 5.19
C GLY A 334 -11.82 -0.66 4.13
N PHE A 335 -11.10 -0.55 3.01
CA PHE A 335 -11.14 -1.55 1.93
C PHE A 335 -10.74 -2.94 2.43
N LEU A 336 -9.63 -3.04 3.17
CA LEU A 336 -9.15 -4.35 3.62
C LEU A 336 -10.04 -4.96 4.71
N ILE A 337 -10.61 -4.14 5.59
CA ILE A 337 -11.64 -4.61 6.55
C ILE A 337 -12.83 -5.21 5.81
N LEU A 338 -13.36 -4.51 4.78
CA LEU A 338 -14.50 -5.01 4.01
C LEU A 338 -14.15 -6.23 3.16
N ALA A 339 -12.93 -6.31 2.61
CA ALA A 339 -12.43 -7.48 1.91
C ALA A 339 -12.35 -8.69 2.85
N ASP A 340 -11.94 -8.50 4.10
CA ASP A 340 -11.93 -9.55 5.13
C ASP A 340 -13.35 -10.01 5.48
N VAL A 341 -14.30 -9.09 5.61
CA VAL A 341 -15.72 -9.43 5.80
C VAL A 341 -16.23 -10.29 4.64
N ALA A 342 -15.92 -9.91 3.39
CA ALA A 342 -16.29 -10.69 2.23
C ALA A 342 -15.65 -12.10 2.27
N GLY A 343 -14.36 -12.21 2.61
CA GLY A 343 -13.66 -13.48 2.74
C GLY A 343 -14.29 -14.44 3.76
N ARG A 344 -14.82 -13.90 4.86
CA ARG A 344 -15.53 -14.67 5.90
C ARG A 344 -16.91 -15.17 5.46
N GLN A 345 -17.55 -14.49 4.51
CA GLN A 345 -18.93 -14.81 4.07
C GLN A 345 -18.97 -15.68 2.83
N LEU A 346 -17.99 -15.58 1.92
CA LEU A 346 -18.00 -16.20 0.61
C LEU A 346 -18.11 -17.74 0.65
N MET A 347 -17.44 -18.39 1.61
CA MET A 347 -17.37 -19.86 1.70
C MET A 347 -17.69 -20.38 3.09
N SER A 348 -18.50 -19.65 3.88
CA SER A 348 -18.86 -20.07 5.25
C SER A 348 -19.32 -21.53 5.31
N PRO A 349 -18.85 -22.36 6.27
CA PRO A 349 -18.02 -22.02 7.43
C PRO A 349 -16.50 -21.93 7.16
N ALA A 350 -16.02 -22.31 5.96
CA ALA A 350 -14.63 -22.12 5.57
C ALA A 350 -14.35 -20.63 5.28
N GLU A 351 -13.14 -20.18 5.61
CA GLU A 351 -12.73 -18.81 5.29
C GLU A 351 -11.90 -18.76 4.01
N THR A 352 -12.24 -17.84 3.12
CA THR A 352 -11.41 -17.55 1.94
C THR A 352 -10.21 -16.70 2.37
N PRO A 353 -8.96 -17.08 2.04
CA PRO A 353 -7.79 -16.27 2.32
C PRO A 353 -7.94 -14.87 1.76
N ILE A 354 -7.56 -13.86 2.55
CA ILE A 354 -7.80 -12.45 2.20
C ILE A 354 -7.03 -12.02 0.94
N GLY A 355 -5.84 -12.57 0.71
CA GLY A 355 -5.07 -12.32 -0.51
C GLY A 355 -5.79 -12.79 -1.78
N VAL A 356 -6.58 -13.87 -1.69
CA VAL A 356 -7.42 -14.34 -2.80
C VAL A 356 -8.55 -13.33 -3.06
N VAL A 357 -9.22 -12.86 -2.01
CA VAL A 357 -10.31 -11.86 -2.15
C VAL A 357 -9.80 -10.57 -2.78
N THR A 358 -8.65 -10.05 -2.30
CA THR A 358 -8.07 -8.82 -2.85
C THR A 358 -7.61 -9.01 -4.30
N ALA A 359 -7.13 -10.21 -4.67
CA ALA A 359 -6.76 -10.53 -6.05
C ALA A 359 -7.99 -10.61 -6.97
N PHE A 360 -9.11 -11.21 -6.51
CA PHE A 360 -10.36 -11.26 -7.29
C PHE A 360 -10.93 -9.86 -7.58
N VAL A 361 -10.74 -8.90 -6.70
CA VAL A 361 -11.15 -7.51 -6.93
C VAL A 361 -10.09 -6.76 -7.74
N GLY A 362 -8.82 -6.93 -7.38
CA GLY A 362 -7.72 -6.13 -7.91
C GLY A 362 -7.35 -6.46 -9.35
N ALA A 363 -7.28 -7.75 -9.72
CA ALA A 363 -6.86 -8.15 -11.06
C ALA A 363 -7.86 -7.72 -12.15
N PRO A 364 -9.20 -7.93 -12.01
CA PRO A 364 -10.16 -7.42 -12.98
C PRO A 364 -10.15 -5.88 -13.07
N PHE A 365 -10.05 -5.18 -11.93
CA PHE A 365 -9.94 -3.73 -11.91
C PHE A 365 -8.72 -3.25 -12.72
N PHE A 366 -7.59 -3.93 -12.55
CA PHE A 366 -6.35 -3.57 -13.25
C PHE A 366 -6.45 -3.84 -14.76
N ILE A 367 -7.04 -4.97 -15.17
CA ILE A 367 -7.30 -5.29 -16.59
C ILE A 367 -8.22 -4.24 -17.23
N TYR A 368 -9.27 -3.82 -16.52
CA TYR A 368 -10.15 -2.76 -16.97
C TYR A 368 -9.41 -1.43 -17.18
N LEU A 369 -8.52 -1.07 -16.24
CA LEU A 369 -7.70 0.13 -16.32
C LEU A 369 -6.78 0.14 -17.54
N LEU A 370 -6.10 -0.97 -17.79
CA LEU A 370 -5.22 -1.12 -18.97
C LEU A 370 -6.00 -0.98 -20.28
N ARG A 371 -7.23 -1.50 -20.35
CA ARG A 371 -8.09 -1.39 -21.54
C ARG A 371 -8.59 0.03 -21.79
N THR A 372 -8.89 0.78 -20.74
CA THR A 372 -9.47 2.13 -20.88
C THR A 372 -8.43 3.23 -21.09
N ARG A 373 -7.13 2.91 -21.16
CA ARG A 373 -6.00 3.85 -21.26
C ARG A 373 -6.06 4.99 -20.22
N LYS A 374 -6.80 4.81 -19.13
CA LYS A 374 -6.86 5.76 -18.01
C LYS A 374 -5.71 5.57 -17.02
N VAL A 375 -4.56 5.09 -17.49
CA VAL A 375 -3.33 5.11 -16.72
C VAL A 375 -2.75 6.51 -16.88
N VAL A 376 -3.12 7.40 -15.98
CA VAL A 376 -2.61 8.78 -15.90
C VAL A 376 -1.50 8.86 -14.86
#